data_b45209d0782eb9c4e9916d9ecbc231eb
#
_entry.id   b45209d0782eb9c4e9916d9ecbc231eb
#
_cell.length_a   1.000
_cell.length_b   1.000
_cell.length_c   1.000
_cell.angle_alpha   90.00
_cell.angle_beta   90.00
_cell.angle_gamma   90.00
#
_symmetry.space_group_name_H-M   'P 1'
#
loop_
_entity.id
_entity.type
_entity.pdbx_description
1 polymer ?
#
loop_
_entity_poly.entity_id
_entity_poly.type
_entity_poly.pdbx_seq_one_letter_code
_entity_poly.pdbx_strand_id
1 'polypeptide(L)'
;DLVEVIHRALDAPKGETRAPDRWIIPCCYDLPHGEDVAEMAAKMGLSPEAALRHHQAATYRIYMYGFAPGFTYLGGLHQEIAISRREKPRPPHGAGAVLVGGGLAAIATFPMPTGWYVLGQTPERLYAPEREKAFLMEPGDEIRFEAIDAGPLKIARLVEPMAVLWIHCAYR
;
A
#
# COMPACT_ATOMS: atom_id res chain seq x y z
N ASP A 1 12.27 28.71 -21.66
CA ASP A 1 10.88 28.31 -21.70
C ASP A 1 10.69 27.08 -20.81
N LEU A 2 9.54 27.01 -20.07
CA LEU A 2 9.24 25.89 -19.15
C LEU A 2 9.23 24.54 -19.90
N VAL A 3 8.73 24.52 -21.12
CA VAL A 3 8.69 23.31 -21.98
C VAL A 3 10.09 22.80 -22.27
N GLU A 4 11.03 23.68 -22.60
CA GLU A 4 12.44 23.31 -22.83
C GLU A 4 13.13 22.78 -21.56
N VAL A 5 12.79 23.36 -20.39
CA VAL A 5 13.32 22.89 -19.10
C VAL A 5 12.82 21.47 -18.81
N ILE A 6 11.53 21.21 -19.06
CA ILE A 6 10.93 19.88 -18.89
C ILE A 6 11.56 18.88 -19.86
N HIS A 7 11.69 19.21 -21.17
CA HIS A 7 12.32 18.33 -22.14
C HIS A 7 13.77 18.03 -21.77
N ARG A 8 14.56 19.05 -21.38
CA ARG A 8 15.95 18.86 -20.93
C ARG A 8 16.03 17.95 -19.70
N ALA A 9 15.08 18.08 -18.75
CA ALA A 9 15.03 17.23 -17.58
C ALA A 9 14.65 15.77 -17.92
N LEU A 10 13.77 15.56 -18.92
CA LEU A 10 13.39 14.23 -19.40
C LEU A 10 14.51 13.54 -20.20
N ASP A 11 15.31 14.33 -20.95
CA ASP A 11 16.43 13.86 -21.77
C ASP A 11 17.73 13.74 -20.95
N ALA A 12 17.76 14.26 -19.71
CA ALA A 12 18.92 14.15 -18.86
C ALA A 12 19.27 12.68 -18.60
N PRO A 13 20.58 12.33 -18.60
CA PRO A 13 20.98 10.98 -18.30
C PRO A 13 20.40 10.58 -16.95
N LYS A 14 19.64 9.49 -16.94
CA LYS A 14 19.15 8.91 -15.69
C LYS A 14 20.38 8.49 -14.90
N GLY A 15 20.57 9.09 -13.73
CA GLY A 15 21.63 8.69 -12.81
C GLY A 15 21.52 7.20 -12.48
N GLU A 16 22.58 6.60 -11.96
CA GLU A 16 22.55 5.22 -11.50
C GLU A 16 21.36 5.03 -10.56
N THR A 17 20.38 4.27 -11.02
CA THR A 17 19.23 3.93 -10.19
C THR A 17 19.64 2.80 -9.28
N ARG A 18 19.48 2.96 -7.97
CA ARG A 18 19.62 1.89 -7.00
C ARG A 18 18.79 0.69 -7.45
N ALA A 19 19.32 -0.51 -7.33
CA ALA A 19 18.52 -1.73 -7.50
C ALA A 19 17.35 -1.70 -6.49
N PRO A 20 16.13 -2.04 -6.91
CA PRO A 20 14.98 -2.05 -6.01
C PRO A 20 15.14 -3.16 -4.95
N ASP A 21 14.87 -2.82 -3.69
CA ASP A 21 14.62 -3.84 -2.69
C ASP A 21 13.22 -4.44 -2.92
N ARG A 22 13.05 -5.70 -2.50
CA ARG A 22 11.79 -6.43 -2.64
C ARG A 22 11.20 -6.71 -1.28
N TRP A 23 9.95 -6.32 -1.09
CA TRP A 23 9.25 -6.43 0.17
C TRP A 23 8.02 -7.31 0.04
N ILE A 24 7.80 -8.17 1.03
CA ILE A 24 6.54 -8.87 1.22
C ILE A 24 5.85 -8.19 2.39
N ILE A 25 4.70 -7.59 2.11
CA ILE A 25 3.93 -6.86 3.11
C ILE A 25 2.72 -7.72 3.52
N PRO A 26 2.66 -8.15 4.78
CA PRO A 26 1.51 -8.88 5.29
C PRO A 26 0.27 -7.98 5.28
N CYS A 27 -0.87 -8.49 4.85
CA CYS A 27 -2.10 -7.75 4.77
C CYS A 27 -3.30 -8.62 5.16
N CYS A 28 -4.06 -8.16 6.15
CA CYS A 28 -5.34 -8.77 6.50
C CYS A 28 -6.45 -8.16 5.67
N TYR A 29 -7.19 -9.01 4.96
CA TYR A 29 -8.33 -8.62 4.12
C TYR A 29 -9.68 -8.93 4.77
N ASP A 30 -9.70 -9.61 5.91
CA ASP A 30 -10.91 -9.95 6.65
C ASP A 30 -11.57 -8.71 7.25
N LEU A 31 -12.86 -8.81 7.52
CA LEU A 31 -13.56 -7.76 8.27
C LEU A 31 -13.03 -7.66 9.72
N PRO A 32 -12.90 -6.44 10.27
CA PRO A 32 -13.30 -5.14 9.71
C PRO A 32 -12.23 -4.46 8.85
N HIS A 33 -11.13 -5.12 8.49
CA HIS A 33 -9.97 -4.50 7.83
C HIS A 33 -10.19 -4.30 6.32
N GLY A 34 -10.84 -5.25 5.65
CA GLY A 34 -11.17 -5.21 4.21
C GLY A 34 -12.60 -4.74 3.94
N GLU A 35 -13.01 -3.66 4.59
CA GLU A 35 -14.42 -3.23 4.63
C GLU A 35 -15.02 -2.83 3.29
N ASP A 36 -14.22 -2.49 2.28
CA ASP A 36 -14.70 -2.09 0.95
C ASP A 36 -14.49 -3.14 -0.13
N VAL A 37 -13.96 -4.31 0.18
CA VAL A 37 -13.66 -5.36 -0.81
C VAL A 37 -14.92 -5.76 -1.57
N ALA A 38 -16.01 -6.04 -0.86
CA ALA A 38 -17.26 -6.48 -1.49
C ALA A 38 -17.88 -5.38 -2.38
N GLU A 39 -17.88 -4.13 -1.91
CA GLU A 39 -18.39 -2.99 -2.68
C GLU A 39 -17.55 -2.75 -3.94
N MET A 40 -16.22 -2.74 -3.80
CA MET A 40 -15.31 -2.54 -4.92
C MET A 40 -15.46 -3.66 -5.95
N ALA A 41 -15.46 -4.92 -5.53
CA ALA A 41 -15.61 -6.07 -6.40
C ALA A 41 -16.93 -6.01 -7.19
N ALA A 42 -18.04 -5.72 -6.52
CA ALA A 42 -19.34 -5.59 -7.17
C ALA A 42 -19.35 -4.50 -8.26
N LYS A 43 -18.72 -3.34 -8.00
CA LYS A 43 -18.58 -2.24 -8.99
C LYS A 43 -17.74 -2.62 -10.20
N MET A 44 -16.79 -3.55 -10.02
CA MET A 44 -15.92 -4.05 -11.08
C MET A 44 -16.47 -5.32 -11.76
N GLY A 45 -17.63 -5.81 -11.34
CA GLY A 45 -18.23 -7.03 -11.88
C GLY A 45 -17.45 -8.31 -11.48
N LEU A 46 -16.74 -8.27 -10.35
CA LEU A 46 -15.92 -9.36 -9.83
C LEU A 46 -16.53 -9.96 -8.55
N SER A 47 -16.13 -11.19 -8.20
CA SER A 47 -16.31 -11.65 -6.83
C SER A 47 -15.25 -11.03 -5.91
N PRO A 48 -15.53 -10.91 -4.58
CA PRO A 48 -14.51 -10.44 -3.62
C PRO A 48 -13.19 -11.20 -3.70
N GLU A 49 -13.25 -12.53 -3.83
CA GLU A 49 -12.09 -13.40 -3.93
C GLU A 49 -11.30 -13.15 -5.22
N ALA A 50 -11.99 -12.88 -6.35
CA ALA A 50 -11.34 -12.54 -7.61
C ALA A 50 -10.61 -11.21 -7.51
N ALA A 51 -11.25 -10.20 -6.93
CA ALA A 51 -10.64 -8.89 -6.71
C ALA A 51 -9.39 -8.99 -5.83
N LEU A 52 -9.43 -9.75 -4.74
CA LEU A 52 -8.29 -9.97 -3.87
C LEU A 52 -7.18 -10.78 -4.55
N ARG A 53 -7.50 -11.79 -5.37
CA ARG A 53 -6.49 -12.51 -6.17
C ARG A 53 -5.74 -11.56 -7.11
N HIS A 54 -6.43 -10.65 -7.82
CA HIS A 54 -5.78 -9.66 -8.67
C HIS A 54 -4.86 -8.74 -7.88
N HIS A 55 -5.30 -8.30 -6.70
CA HIS A 55 -4.49 -7.45 -5.83
C HIS A 55 -3.22 -8.18 -5.33
N GLN A 56 -3.34 -9.42 -4.87
CA GLN A 56 -2.23 -10.20 -4.31
C GLN A 56 -1.24 -10.70 -5.38
N ALA A 57 -1.72 -10.97 -6.60
CA ALA A 57 -0.87 -11.43 -7.71
C ALA A 57 0.01 -10.31 -8.29
N ALA A 58 -0.34 -9.04 -8.05
CA ALA A 58 0.38 -7.91 -8.58
C ALA A 58 1.72 -7.69 -7.86
N THR A 59 2.72 -7.25 -8.61
CA THR A 59 3.94 -6.66 -8.06
C THR A 59 3.82 -5.15 -8.20
N TYR A 60 3.84 -4.48 -7.07
CA TYR A 60 3.72 -3.03 -6.99
C TYR A 60 5.09 -2.39 -6.93
N ARG A 61 5.20 -1.19 -7.50
CA ARG A 61 6.38 -0.34 -7.34
C ARG A 61 6.01 0.91 -6.56
N ILE A 62 6.81 1.25 -5.58
CA ILE A 62 6.67 2.53 -4.86
C ILE A 62 7.04 3.66 -5.83
N TYR A 63 6.05 4.48 -6.18
CA TYR A 63 6.28 5.64 -7.01
C TYR A 63 6.79 6.80 -6.19
N MET A 64 6.15 7.07 -5.07
CA MET A 64 6.51 8.19 -4.20
C MET A 64 5.84 8.09 -2.83
N TYR A 65 6.34 8.85 -1.90
CA TYR A 65 5.64 9.25 -0.68
C TYR A 65 4.96 10.62 -0.90
N GLY A 66 3.78 10.80 -0.32
CA GLY A 66 3.08 12.08 -0.45
C GLY A 66 1.81 12.11 0.39
N PHE A 67 1.12 13.24 0.41
CA PHE A 67 -0.10 13.48 1.17
C PHE A 67 0.08 13.49 2.69
N ALA A 68 0.70 12.47 3.28
CA ALA A 68 1.07 12.38 4.69
C ALA A 68 2.45 11.69 4.81
N PRO A 69 3.18 11.86 5.93
CA PRO A 69 4.47 11.20 6.12
C PRO A 69 4.37 9.69 5.96
N GLY A 70 5.14 9.13 5.03
CA GLY A 70 5.15 7.70 4.74
C GLY A 70 3.92 7.15 4.00
N PHE A 71 2.93 7.97 3.64
CA PHE A 71 1.84 7.53 2.76
C PHE A 71 2.42 7.16 1.41
N THR A 72 2.27 5.88 1.06
CA THR A 72 3.00 5.25 -0.03
C THR A 72 2.10 5.04 -1.23
N TYR A 73 2.39 5.71 -2.34
CA TYR A 73 1.70 5.51 -3.62
C TYR A 73 2.36 4.39 -4.40
N LEU A 74 1.54 3.44 -4.86
CA LEU A 74 1.95 2.20 -5.50
C LEU A 74 1.41 2.11 -6.92
N GLY A 75 2.30 2.02 -7.91
CA GLY A 75 1.95 1.64 -9.28
C GLY A 75 1.98 0.14 -9.48
N GLY A 76 1.42 -0.33 -10.60
CA GLY A 76 1.35 -1.77 -10.91
C GLY A 76 0.02 -2.42 -10.51
N LEU A 77 -0.99 -1.62 -10.19
CA LEU A 77 -2.33 -2.14 -9.92
C LEU A 77 -2.89 -2.86 -11.16
N HIS A 78 -3.45 -4.07 -10.95
CA HIS A 78 -4.07 -4.85 -12.02
C HIS A 78 -5.27 -4.10 -12.61
N GLN A 79 -5.42 -4.11 -13.92
CA GLN A 79 -6.46 -3.35 -14.63
C GLN A 79 -7.88 -3.73 -14.21
N GLU A 80 -8.14 -5.02 -13.95
CA GLU A 80 -9.44 -5.52 -13.51
C GLU A 80 -9.92 -4.91 -12.18
N ILE A 81 -9.02 -4.34 -11.39
CA ILE A 81 -9.34 -3.67 -10.13
C ILE A 81 -8.95 -2.19 -10.12
N ALA A 82 -8.70 -1.60 -11.29
CA ALA A 82 -8.34 -0.18 -11.44
C ALA A 82 -9.58 0.73 -11.36
N ILE A 83 -10.24 0.70 -10.21
CA ILE A 83 -11.44 1.48 -9.95
C ILE A 83 -11.15 2.98 -9.78
N SER A 84 -12.07 3.83 -10.21
CA SER A 84 -12.05 5.27 -9.92
C SER A 84 -12.19 5.54 -8.42
N ARG A 85 -11.79 6.72 -7.99
CA ARG A 85 -12.03 7.17 -6.61
C ARG A 85 -13.52 7.25 -6.31
N ARG A 86 -13.88 7.13 -5.02
CA ARG A 86 -15.25 7.36 -4.54
C ARG A 86 -15.67 8.79 -4.82
N GLU A 87 -16.93 9.00 -5.18
CA GLU A 87 -17.53 10.33 -5.30
C GLU A 87 -17.58 11.06 -3.95
N LYS A 88 -17.86 10.30 -2.89
CA LYS A 88 -17.88 10.82 -1.52
C LYS A 88 -16.81 10.12 -0.70
N PRO A 89 -15.93 10.87 -0.01
CA PRO A 89 -14.99 10.28 0.93
C PRO A 89 -15.72 9.49 2.02
N ARG A 90 -15.10 8.41 2.45
CA ARG A 90 -15.57 7.64 3.59
C ARG A 90 -15.02 8.20 4.91
N PRO A 91 -15.61 7.83 6.05
CA PRO A 91 -15.04 8.09 7.38
C PRO A 91 -13.58 7.61 7.50
N PRO A 92 -12.82 8.13 8.49
CA PRO A 92 -11.43 7.74 8.67
C PRO A 92 -11.25 6.22 8.84
N HIS A 93 -10.31 5.66 8.07
CA HIS A 93 -9.78 4.30 8.27
C HIS A 93 -8.62 4.32 9.27
N GLY A 94 -8.19 3.14 9.72
CA GLY A 94 -7.02 2.99 10.59
C GLY A 94 -5.69 3.18 9.86
N ALA A 95 -4.61 3.41 10.60
CA ALA A 95 -3.24 3.34 10.07
C ALA A 95 -2.94 1.94 9.53
N GLY A 96 -2.11 1.85 8.50
CA GLY A 96 -1.81 0.60 7.81
C GLY A 96 -2.87 0.19 6.80
N ALA A 97 -3.90 1.00 6.55
CA ALA A 97 -4.90 0.67 5.54
C ALA A 97 -4.28 0.57 4.15
N VAL A 98 -4.60 -0.55 3.47
CA VAL A 98 -4.24 -0.81 2.07
C VAL A 98 -5.40 -0.35 1.19
N LEU A 99 -5.12 0.57 0.30
CA LEU A 99 -6.09 1.37 -0.43
C LEU A 99 -5.97 1.15 -1.94
N VAL A 100 -7.11 1.23 -2.64
CA VAL A 100 -7.16 1.24 -4.10
C VAL A 100 -8.07 2.37 -4.57
N GLY A 101 -7.64 3.14 -5.57
CA GLY A 101 -8.43 4.19 -6.19
C GLY A 101 -7.65 4.98 -7.24
N GLY A 102 -8.33 5.46 -8.27
CA GLY A 102 -7.71 6.26 -9.33
C GLY A 102 -6.62 5.52 -10.12
N GLY A 103 -6.73 4.19 -10.24
CA GLY A 103 -5.74 3.37 -10.96
C GLY A 103 -4.45 3.09 -10.20
N LEU A 104 -4.39 3.42 -8.92
CA LEU A 104 -3.25 3.16 -8.03
C LEU A 104 -3.67 2.37 -6.80
N ALA A 105 -2.69 1.73 -6.16
CA ALA A 105 -2.82 1.31 -4.77
C ALA A 105 -2.05 2.26 -3.85
N ALA A 106 -2.29 2.18 -2.56
CA ALA A 106 -1.54 2.94 -1.56
C ALA A 106 -1.58 2.25 -0.20
N ILE A 107 -0.64 2.62 0.68
CA ILE A 107 -0.66 2.26 2.09
C ILE A 107 -0.68 3.55 2.91
N ALA A 108 -1.71 3.69 3.74
CA ALA A 108 -1.87 4.84 4.62
C ALA A 108 -1.15 4.60 5.95
N THR A 109 -0.38 5.57 6.39
CA THR A 109 0.41 5.49 7.63
C THR A 109 -0.29 6.08 8.85
N PHE A 110 -1.35 6.87 8.62
CA PHE A 110 -2.14 7.51 9.68
C PHE A 110 -3.63 7.29 9.47
N PRO A 111 -4.45 7.35 10.54
CA PRO A 111 -5.90 7.40 10.39
C PRO A 111 -6.32 8.68 9.65
N MET A 112 -7.08 8.52 8.57
CA MET A 112 -7.55 9.65 7.77
C MET A 112 -8.80 9.30 6.96
N PRO A 113 -9.65 10.28 6.62
CA PRO A 113 -10.72 10.07 5.65
C PRO A 113 -10.13 9.82 4.27
N THR A 114 -10.79 8.99 3.47
CA THR A 114 -10.29 8.66 2.12
C THR A 114 -11.41 8.57 1.09
N GLY A 115 -11.10 8.98 -0.13
CA GLY A 115 -11.90 8.70 -1.31
C GLY A 115 -11.49 7.40 -2.04
N TRP A 116 -10.66 6.57 -1.41
CA TRP A 116 -10.22 5.29 -1.95
C TRP A 116 -10.94 4.15 -1.26
N TYR A 117 -10.92 2.96 -1.86
CA TYR A 117 -11.50 1.74 -1.30
C TYR A 117 -10.49 1.07 -0.39
N VAL A 118 -10.90 0.71 0.81
CA VAL A 118 -10.07 0.01 1.80
C VAL A 118 -10.19 -1.48 1.56
N LEU A 119 -9.11 -2.10 1.05
CA LEU A 119 -9.05 -3.52 0.77
C LEU A 119 -8.55 -4.36 1.93
N GLY A 120 -7.75 -3.79 2.79
CA GLY A 120 -7.15 -4.51 3.91
C GLY A 120 -6.36 -3.59 4.82
N GLN A 121 -5.66 -4.21 5.76
CA GLN A 121 -4.78 -3.50 6.68
C GLN A 121 -3.51 -4.32 6.91
N THR A 122 -2.35 -3.64 6.84
CA THR A 122 -1.07 -4.21 7.23
C THR A 122 -0.74 -3.85 8.69
N PRO A 123 -0.15 -4.78 9.45
CA PRO A 123 0.43 -4.47 10.75
C PRO A 123 1.75 -3.69 10.63
N GLU A 124 2.37 -3.68 9.44
CA GLU A 124 3.66 -3.07 9.24
C GLU A 124 3.61 -1.55 9.41
N ARG A 125 4.55 -1.05 10.19
CA ARG A 125 4.69 0.38 10.43
C ARG A 125 5.67 0.98 9.44
N LEU A 126 5.16 1.47 8.31
CA LEU A 126 5.98 1.98 7.21
C LEU A 126 6.72 3.26 7.57
N TYR A 127 6.17 4.08 8.45
CA TYR A 127 6.77 5.30 8.94
C TYR A 127 6.88 5.30 10.46
N ALA A 128 8.09 5.52 10.96
CA ALA A 128 8.41 5.55 12.38
C ALA A 128 9.57 6.54 12.62
N PRO A 129 9.25 7.81 12.97
CA PRO A 129 10.25 8.87 13.10
C PRO A 129 11.30 8.61 14.21
N GLU A 130 10.99 7.72 15.13
CA GLU A 130 11.90 7.28 16.20
C GLU A 130 12.96 6.27 15.75
N ARG A 131 12.84 5.70 14.54
CA ARG A 131 13.84 4.80 13.97
C ARG A 131 14.99 5.61 13.37
N GLU A 132 16.19 5.05 13.32
CA GLU A 132 17.32 5.59 12.57
C GLU A 132 16.92 5.83 11.11
N LYS A 133 16.25 4.86 10.48
CA LYS A 133 15.61 4.99 9.17
C LYS A 133 14.10 5.13 9.36
N ALA A 134 13.60 6.37 9.37
CA ALA A 134 12.20 6.68 9.64
C ALA A 134 11.22 6.01 8.65
N PHE A 135 11.61 5.86 7.38
CA PHE A 135 10.83 5.18 6.34
C PHE A 135 11.34 3.75 6.18
N LEU A 136 10.44 2.78 6.23
CA LEU A 136 10.79 1.36 6.10
C LEU A 136 11.32 1.02 4.70
N MET A 137 10.73 1.59 3.67
CA MET A 137 11.02 1.33 2.26
C MET A 137 11.44 2.62 1.57
N GLU A 138 11.79 2.56 0.30
CA GLU A 138 12.18 3.73 -0.49
C GLU A 138 11.42 3.79 -1.83
N PRO A 139 11.22 4.99 -2.41
CA PRO A 139 10.72 5.09 -3.77
C PRO A 139 11.57 4.25 -4.72
N GLY A 140 10.88 3.50 -5.60
CA GLY A 140 11.52 2.56 -6.50
C GLY A 140 11.53 1.12 -6.03
N ASP A 141 11.35 0.85 -4.73
CA ASP A 141 11.22 -0.52 -4.21
C ASP A 141 9.97 -1.22 -4.76
N GLU A 142 10.03 -2.55 -4.76
CA GLU A 142 8.94 -3.42 -5.18
C GLU A 142 8.25 -4.06 -3.97
N ILE A 143 6.92 -4.13 -4.02
CA ILE A 143 6.08 -4.71 -2.97
C ILE A 143 5.20 -5.81 -3.53
N ARG A 144 5.03 -6.88 -2.76
CA ARG A 144 3.94 -7.85 -2.92
C ARG A 144 3.18 -7.96 -1.61
N PHE A 145 1.87 -8.12 -1.68
CA PHE A 145 1.04 -8.35 -0.51
C PHE A 145 0.84 -9.84 -0.29
N GLU A 146 1.02 -10.27 0.96
CA GLU A 146 0.72 -11.63 1.41
C GLU A 146 -0.46 -11.60 2.38
N ALA A 147 -1.46 -12.44 2.12
CA ALA A 147 -2.64 -12.52 2.98
C ALA A 147 -2.27 -13.12 4.35
N ILE A 148 -2.74 -12.47 5.40
CA ILE A 148 -2.67 -12.97 6.77
C ILE A 148 -4.07 -12.91 7.40
N ASP A 149 -4.30 -13.74 8.44
CA ASP A 149 -5.49 -13.62 9.27
C ASP A 149 -5.42 -12.41 10.22
N ALA A 150 -6.49 -12.13 10.95
CA ALA A 150 -6.57 -11.00 11.87
C ALA A 150 -5.71 -11.17 13.16
N GLY A 151 -5.12 -12.34 13.40
CA GLY A 151 -4.33 -12.64 14.58
C GLY A 151 -3.07 -11.77 14.71
N PRO A 152 -2.19 -11.74 13.70
CA PRO A 152 -0.98 -10.91 13.67
C PRO A 152 -1.24 -9.41 13.85
N LEU A 153 -2.35 -8.88 13.30
CA LEU A 153 -2.73 -7.48 13.46
C LEU A 153 -2.96 -7.09 14.92
N LYS A 154 -3.57 -7.99 15.70
CA LYS A 154 -3.79 -7.77 17.15
C LYS A 154 -2.48 -7.77 17.90
N ILE A 155 -1.56 -8.66 17.56
CA ILE A 155 -0.24 -8.78 18.18
C ILE A 155 0.61 -7.55 17.86
N ALA A 156 0.65 -7.11 16.61
CA ALA A 156 1.46 -5.94 16.17
C ALA A 156 1.04 -4.63 16.86
N ARG A 157 -0.21 -4.49 17.30
CA ARG A 157 -0.66 -3.33 18.07
C ARG A 157 -0.22 -3.37 19.55
N LEU A 158 0.14 -4.55 20.06
CA LEU A 158 0.52 -4.77 21.46
C LEU A 158 2.04 -4.83 21.68
N VAL A 159 2.82 -5.00 20.61
CA VAL A 159 4.28 -5.16 20.68
C VAL A 159 4.96 -3.91 20.14
N GLU A 160 5.91 -3.40 20.88
CA GLU A 160 6.76 -2.28 20.44
C GLU A 160 7.50 -2.56 19.11
N PRO A 161 7.87 -1.51 18.33
CA PRO A 161 8.27 -1.62 16.90
C PRO A 161 9.44 -2.58 16.60
N MET A 162 10.19 -3.03 17.57
CA MET A 162 11.35 -3.93 17.37
C MET A 162 11.01 -5.42 17.15
N ALA A 163 9.78 -5.85 17.41
CA ALA A 163 9.43 -7.27 17.41
C ALA A 163 8.78 -7.75 16.10
N VAL A 164 8.31 -6.85 15.25
CA VAL A 164 7.58 -7.20 14.02
C VAL A 164 8.46 -7.91 13.00
N LEU A 165 9.76 -7.61 12.95
CA LEU A 165 10.71 -8.30 12.07
C LEU A 165 10.91 -9.81 12.39
N TRP A 166 10.54 -10.26 13.61
CA TRP A 166 10.74 -11.64 14.06
C TRP A 166 9.58 -12.58 13.74
N ILE A 167 8.39 -12.06 13.52
CA ILE A 167 7.20 -12.89 13.23
C ILE A 167 7.33 -13.56 11.86
N HIS A 168 8.06 -12.96 10.92
CA HIS A 168 8.29 -13.53 9.58
C HIS A 168 9.18 -14.80 9.57
N CYS A 169 9.98 -15.04 10.62
CA CYS A 169 10.81 -16.24 10.72
C CYS A 169 10.14 -17.44 11.41
N ALA A 170 9.00 -17.25 12.08
CA ALA A 170 8.37 -18.30 12.90
C ALA A 170 7.28 -19.10 12.17
N TYR A 171 6.90 -18.71 10.95
CA TYR A 171 5.84 -19.35 10.16
C TYR A 171 6.32 -19.90 8.80
N ARG A 172 7.57 -20.35 8.72
CA ARG A 172 8.01 -21.22 7.63
C ARG A 172 8.10 -22.66 8.11
#